data_2885690e232027a8c1cafe95d945a26e
#
_entry.id   2885690e232027a8c1cafe95d945a26e
#
_cell.length_a   1.000
_cell.length_b   1.000
_cell.length_c   1.000
_cell.angle_alpha   90.00
_cell.angle_beta   90.00
_cell.angle_gamma   90.00
#
_symmetry.space_group_name_H-M   'P 1'
#
loop_
_entity.id
_entity.type
_entity.pdbx_description
1 polymer ?
#
loop_
_entity_poly.entity_id
_entity_poly.type
_entity_poly.pdbx_seq_one_letter_code
_entity_poly.pdbx_strand_id
1 'polypeptide(L)'
;MTMHRELSDIIALLVEAGEFDLAIQAAQQIEDAWVRIEAFREIAIAMAKAGQTERVNQAFQLALQAIQQIEDAWVRLEAFREISVAMARAGQLYCAFQATWEIEDEWDRLEVLKEVVEVLLETGQFDLANQAFKLAVQVA
;
A
#
# COMPACT_ATOMS: atom_id res chain seq x y z
N MET A 1 -11.87 -9.51 -17.88
CA MET A 1 -11.78 -8.69 -19.09
C MET A 1 -10.36 -8.59 -19.57
N THR A 2 -10.20 -8.70 -20.85
CA THR A 2 -8.88 -8.64 -21.48
C THR A 2 -8.18 -7.29 -21.28
N MET A 3 -8.92 -6.19 -21.33
CA MET A 3 -8.34 -4.85 -21.21
C MET A 3 -7.62 -4.64 -19.87
N HIS A 4 -8.20 -5.07 -18.75
CA HIS A 4 -7.56 -4.93 -17.44
C HIS A 4 -6.29 -5.76 -17.36
N ARG A 5 -6.34 -6.97 -17.92
CA ARG A 5 -5.18 -7.86 -17.94
C ARG A 5 -4.05 -7.28 -18.78
N GLU A 6 -4.39 -6.75 -19.94
CA GLU A 6 -3.40 -6.14 -20.81
C GLU A 6 -2.75 -4.91 -20.19
N LEU A 7 -3.56 -4.07 -19.52
CA LEU A 7 -3.01 -2.91 -18.81
C LEU A 7 -2.11 -3.35 -17.66
N SER A 8 -2.50 -4.39 -16.93
CA SER A 8 -1.67 -4.92 -15.84
C SER A 8 -0.35 -5.46 -16.37
N ASP A 9 -0.36 -6.14 -17.50
CA ASP A 9 0.85 -6.65 -18.14
C ASP A 9 1.76 -5.52 -18.60
N ILE A 10 1.18 -4.48 -19.18
CA ILE A 10 1.95 -3.29 -19.62
C ILE A 10 2.57 -2.62 -18.40
N ILE A 11 1.83 -2.47 -17.32
CA ILE A 11 2.34 -1.85 -16.09
C ILE A 11 3.53 -2.65 -15.56
N ALA A 12 3.43 -3.98 -15.54
CA ALA A 12 4.52 -4.83 -15.09
C ALA A 12 5.79 -4.61 -15.92
N LEU A 13 5.65 -4.50 -17.23
CA LEU A 13 6.78 -4.23 -18.14
C LEU A 13 7.38 -2.85 -17.88
N LEU A 14 6.54 -1.84 -17.69
CA LEU A 14 7.00 -0.47 -17.41
C LEU A 14 7.74 -0.40 -16.08
N VAL A 15 7.22 -1.09 -15.07
CA VAL A 15 7.84 -1.16 -13.74
C VAL A 15 9.21 -1.81 -13.83
N GLU A 16 9.33 -2.93 -14.55
CA GLU A 16 10.62 -3.59 -14.76
C GLU A 16 11.64 -2.70 -15.45
N ALA A 17 11.17 -1.85 -16.37
CA ALA A 17 12.03 -0.91 -17.08
C ALA A 17 12.34 0.36 -16.28
N GLY A 18 11.74 0.51 -15.09
CA GLY A 18 11.92 1.71 -14.28
C GLY A 18 11.13 2.92 -14.75
N GLU A 19 10.19 2.72 -15.67
CA GLU A 19 9.35 3.78 -16.23
C GLU A 19 8.13 4.02 -15.34
N PHE A 20 8.37 4.55 -14.14
CA PHE A 20 7.34 4.69 -13.11
C PHE A 20 6.26 5.70 -13.47
N ASP A 21 6.62 6.80 -14.11
CA ASP A 21 5.61 7.81 -14.51
C ASP A 21 4.61 7.23 -15.49
N LEU A 22 5.11 6.46 -16.47
CA LEU A 22 4.24 5.82 -17.45
C LEU A 22 3.40 4.72 -16.79
N ALA A 23 3.97 4.00 -15.84
CA ALA A 23 3.24 2.98 -15.08
C ALA A 23 2.08 3.60 -14.32
N ILE A 24 2.30 4.74 -13.68
CA ILE A 24 1.25 5.46 -12.95
C ILE A 24 0.15 5.91 -13.92
N GLN A 25 0.53 6.48 -15.07
CA GLN A 25 -0.45 6.91 -16.07
C GLN A 25 -1.31 5.73 -16.55
N ALA A 26 -0.68 4.60 -16.79
CA ALA A 26 -1.41 3.40 -17.22
C ALA A 26 -2.36 2.92 -16.11
N ALA A 27 -1.89 2.90 -14.87
CA ALA A 27 -2.71 2.46 -13.73
C ALA A 27 -3.94 3.36 -13.53
N GLN A 28 -3.81 4.66 -13.80
CA GLN A 28 -4.92 5.59 -13.68
C GLN A 28 -6.03 5.31 -14.71
N GLN A 29 -5.72 4.58 -15.77
CA GLN A 29 -6.71 4.21 -16.80
C GLN A 29 -7.51 2.95 -16.42
N ILE A 30 -7.12 2.24 -15.38
CA ILE A 30 -7.82 1.04 -14.94
C ILE A 30 -9.16 1.45 -14.29
N GLU A 31 -10.26 0.95 -14.81
CA GLU A 31 -11.59 1.32 -14.31
C GLU A 31 -11.92 0.60 -12.99
N ASP A 32 -11.55 -0.67 -12.86
CA ASP A 32 -11.82 -1.43 -11.65
C ASP A 32 -10.96 -0.91 -10.51
N ALA A 33 -11.60 -0.45 -9.44
CA ALA A 33 -10.92 0.18 -8.31
C ALA A 33 -9.94 -0.78 -7.63
N TRP A 34 -10.32 -2.05 -7.46
CA TRP A 34 -9.46 -3.04 -6.81
C TRP A 34 -8.20 -3.29 -7.63
N VAL A 35 -8.35 -3.48 -8.94
CA VAL A 35 -7.21 -3.71 -9.85
C VAL A 35 -6.31 -2.48 -9.87
N ARG A 36 -6.90 -1.29 -9.86
CA ARG A 36 -6.14 -0.03 -9.84
C ARG A 36 -5.32 0.09 -8.56
N ILE A 37 -5.90 -0.27 -7.41
CA ILE A 37 -5.21 -0.26 -6.12
C ILE A 37 -4.02 -1.23 -6.14
N GLU A 38 -4.22 -2.43 -6.67
CA GLU A 38 -3.13 -3.40 -6.80
C GLU A 38 -2.00 -2.86 -7.65
N ALA A 39 -2.34 -2.20 -8.76
CA ALA A 39 -1.33 -1.61 -9.65
C ALA A 39 -0.52 -0.53 -8.92
N PHE A 40 -1.18 0.39 -8.23
CA PHE A 40 -0.46 1.44 -7.48
C PHE A 40 0.39 0.85 -6.37
N ARG A 41 -0.09 -0.19 -5.69
CA ARG A 41 0.69 -0.87 -4.65
C ARG A 41 1.97 -1.46 -5.24
N GLU A 42 1.87 -2.15 -6.36
CA GLU A 42 3.04 -2.74 -7.01
C GLU A 42 4.03 -1.69 -7.48
N ILE A 43 3.54 -0.57 -8.01
CA ILE A 43 4.40 0.54 -8.42
C ILE A 43 5.13 1.11 -7.20
N ALA A 44 4.42 1.31 -6.09
CA ALA A 44 5.02 1.84 -4.87
C ALA A 44 6.11 0.90 -4.33
N ILE A 45 5.86 -0.40 -4.34
CA ILE A 45 6.85 -1.40 -3.90
C ILE A 45 8.09 -1.35 -4.80
N ALA A 46 7.89 -1.28 -6.10
CA ALA A 46 9.00 -1.22 -7.05
C ALA A 46 9.82 0.06 -6.90
N MET A 47 9.17 1.18 -6.65
CA MET A 47 9.86 2.45 -6.37
C MET A 47 10.72 2.32 -5.10
N ALA A 48 10.18 1.70 -4.05
CA ALA A 48 10.92 1.50 -2.81
C ALA A 48 12.16 0.62 -3.06
N LYS A 49 12.00 -0.46 -3.83
CA LYS A 49 13.13 -1.34 -4.16
C LYS A 49 14.19 -0.66 -5.01
N ALA A 50 13.78 0.29 -5.85
CA ALA A 50 14.69 1.07 -6.69
C ALA A 50 15.36 2.21 -5.94
N GLY A 51 15.06 2.38 -4.65
CA GLY A 51 15.63 3.45 -3.84
C GLY A 51 14.99 4.81 -4.04
N GLN A 52 13.87 4.87 -4.78
CA GLN A 52 13.17 6.12 -5.04
C GLN A 52 12.10 6.38 -3.98
N THR A 53 12.53 6.44 -2.72
CA THR A 53 11.63 6.49 -1.58
C THR A 53 10.73 7.72 -1.57
N GLU A 54 11.19 8.85 -2.10
CA GLU A 54 10.37 10.06 -2.17
C GLU A 54 9.19 9.90 -3.13
N ARG A 55 9.37 9.08 -4.17
CA ARG A 55 8.34 8.86 -5.17
C ARG A 55 7.31 7.84 -4.73
N VAL A 56 7.65 6.98 -3.76
CA VAL A 56 6.72 5.98 -3.22
C VAL A 56 5.43 6.66 -2.77
N ASN A 57 5.55 7.81 -2.12
CA ASN A 57 4.39 8.53 -1.60
C ASN A 57 3.41 8.92 -2.71
N GLN A 58 3.91 9.24 -3.91
CA GLN A 58 3.04 9.58 -5.04
C GLN A 58 2.11 8.43 -5.39
N ALA A 59 2.66 7.24 -5.61
CA ALA A 59 1.87 6.05 -5.95
C ALA A 59 0.99 5.63 -4.77
N PHE A 60 1.52 5.72 -3.56
CA PHE A 60 0.80 5.38 -2.34
C PHE A 60 -0.44 6.26 -2.15
N GLN A 61 -0.32 7.58 -2.33
CA GLN A 61 -1.47 8.48 -2.17
C GLN A 61 -2.55 8.20 -3.21
N LEU A 62 -2.16 7.84 -4.43
CA LEU A 62 -3.12 7.46 -5.46
C LEU A 62 -3.85 6.17 -5.07
N ALA A 63 -3.14 5.23 -4.46
CA ALA A 63 -3.78 4.01 -3.96
C ALA A 63 -4.78 4.34 -2.85
N LEU A 64 -4.43 5.21 -1.91
CA LEU A 64 -5.34 5.61 -0.85
C LEU A 64 -6.60 6.28 -1.39
N GLN A 65 -6.45 7.16 -2.38
CA GLN A 65 -7.60 7.80 -3.01
C GLN A 65 -8.53 6.79 -3.65
N ALA A 66 -7.97 5.78 -4.32
CA ALA A 66 -8.76 4.73 -4.93
C ALA A 66 -9.49 3.89 -3.87
N ILE A 67 -8.83 3.60 -2.76
CA ILE A 67 -9.44 2.83 -1.66
C ILE A 67 -10.64 3.60 -1.08
N GLN A 68 -10.50 4.91 -0.89
CA GLN A 68 -11.54 5.74 -0.32
C GLN A 68 -12.81 5.77 -1.18
N GLN A 69 -12.70 5.46 -2.45
CA GLN A 69 -13.85 5.42 -3.36
C GLN A 69 -14.60 4.10 -3.36
N ILE A 70 -14.09 3.09 -2.68
CA ILE A 70 -14.75 1.81 -2.52
C ILE A 70 -15.93 1.99 -1.55
N GLU A 71 -17.15 1.65 -1.99
CA GLU A 71 -18.33 1.83 -1.16
C GLU A 71 -18.44 0.79 -0.05
N ASP A 72 -18.07 -0.46 -0.33
CA ASP A 72 -18.18 -1.53 0.65
C ASP A 72 -17.10 -1.35 1.72
N ALA A 73 -17.55 -1.19 2.97
CA ALA A 73 -16.65 -0.94 4.09
C ALA A 73 -15.69 -2.10 4.37
N TRP A 74 -16.16 -3.34 4.17
CA TRP A 74 -15.32 -4.52 4.37
C TRP A 74 -14.22 -4.59 3.32
N VAL A 75 -14.56 -4.34 2.06
CA VAL A 75 -13.57 -4.33 0.97
C VAL A 75 -12.56 -3.21 1.18
N ARG A 76 -13.03 -2.05 1.63
CA ARG A 76 -12.15 -0.90 1.92
C ARG A 76 -11.17 -1.26 3.04
N LEU A 77 -11.65 -1.91 4.10
CA LEU A 77 -10.79 -2.35 5.20
C LEU A 77 -9.71 -3.31 4.70
N GLU A 78 -10.09 -4.30 3.89
CA GLU A 78 -9.13 -5.24 3.33
C GLU A 78 -8.08 -4.55 2.48
N ALA A 79 -8.48 -3.55 1.69
CA ALA A 79 -7.54 -2.80 0.87
C ALA A 79 -6.55 -2.00 1.73
N PHE A 80 -7.04 -1.34 2.79
CA PHE A 80 -6.14 -0.63 3.72
C PHE A 80 -5.19 -1.58 4.41
N ARG A 81 -5.68 -2.75 4.83
CA ARG A 81 -4.83 -3.76 5.46
C ARG A 81 -3.72 -4.22 4.52
N GLU A 82 -4.08 -4.57 3.31
CA GLU A 82 -3.09 -5.03 2.34
C GLU A 82 -2.02 -3.99 2.03
N ILE A 83 -2.42 -2.74 1.84
CA ILE A 83 -1.43 -1.71 1.53
C ILE A 83 -0.57 -1.36 2.73
N SER A 84 -1.13 -1.39 3.94
CA SER A 84 -0.35 -1.17 5.17
C SER A 84 0.74 -2.22 5.32
N VAL A 85 0.39 -3.49 5.15
CA VAL A 85 1.33 -4.60 5.26
C VAL A 85 2.38 -4.53 4.17
N ALA A 86 1.97 -4.23 2.93
CA ALA A 86 2.89 -4.11 1.80
C ALA A 86 3.92 -2.99 2.02
N MET A 87 3.47 -1.86 2.53
CA MET A 87 4.37 -0.73 2.81
C MET A 87 5.32 -1.06 3.95
N ALA A 88 4.86 -1.76 4.97
CA ALA A 88 5.72 -2.22 6.05
C ALA A 88 6.81 -3.16 5.53
N ARG A 89 6.46 -4.11 4.66
CA ARG A 89 7.46 -5.01 4.05
C ARG A 89 8.48 -4.26 3.22
N ALA A 90 8.06 -3.18 2.58
CA ALA A 90 8.94 -2.36 1.75
C ALA A 90 9.77 -1.37 2.59
N GLY A 91 9.63 -1.39 3.90
CA GLY A 91 10.36 -0.47 4.79
C GLY A 91 9.78 0.93 4.82
N GLN A 92 8.57 1.13 4.30
CA GLN A 92 7.91 2.43 4.23
C GLN A 92 6.94 2.59 5.40
N LEU A 93 7.50 2.77 6.59
CA LEU A 93 6.72 2.76 7.83
C LEU A 93 5.71 3.91 7.90
N TYR A 94 6.11 5.10 7.45
CA TYR A 94 5.22 6.25 7.45
C TYR A 94 3.95 5.97 6.63
N CYS A 95 4.13 5.40 5.44
CA CYS A 95 3.00 5.02 4.59
C CYS A 95 2.14 3.94 5.23
N ALA A 96 2.77 2.95 5.85
CA ALA A 96 2.04 1.87 6.52
C ALA A 96 1.14 2.44 7.64
N PHE A 97 1.67 3.36 8.43
CA PHE A 97 0.89 3.98 9.50
C PHE A 97 -0.22 4.88 8.96
N GLN A 98 0.06 5.65 7.91
CA GLN A 98 -0.96 6.50 7.31
C GLN A 98 -2.15 5.66 6.84
N ALA A 99 -1.89 4.56 6.14
CA ALA A 99 -2.95 3.68 5.68
C ALA A 99 -3.74 3.09 6.87
N THR A 100 -3.05 2.71 7.92
CA THR A 100 -3.68 2.15 9.11
C THR A 100 -4.61 3.18 9.77
N TRP A 101 -4.18 4.45 9.82
CA TRP A 101 -4.98 5.51 10.42
C TRP A 101 -6.21 5.90 9.61
N GLU A 102 -6.28 5.53 8.34
CA GLU A 102 -7.48 5.71 7.53
C GLU A 102 -8.59 4.73 7.92
N ILE A 103 -8.27 3.69 8.69
CA ILE A 103 -9.25 2.71 9.16
C ILE A 103 -10.03 3.34 10.32
N GLU A 104 -11.36 3.45 10.16
CA GLU A 104 -12.20 4.15 11.13
C GLU A 104 -12.40 3.39 12.43
N ASP A 105 -12.60 2.07 12.37
CA ASP A 105 -12.86 1.25 13.54
C ASP A 105 -11.58 0.98 14.31
N GLU A 106 -11.60 1.26 15.63
CA GLU A 106 -10.42 1.11 16.47
C GLU A 106 -9.95 -0.34 16.58
N TRP A 107 -10.87 -1.30 16.63
CA TRP A 107 -10.49 -2.71 16.70
C TRP A 107 -9.80 -3.15 15.42
N ASP A 108 -10.36 -2.77 14.29
CA ASP A 108 -9.77 -3.09 12.99
C ASP A 108 -8.39 -2.44 12.85
N ARG A 109 -8.26 -1.21 13.32
CA ARG A 109 -6.98 -0.49 13.29
C ARG A 109 -5.92 -1.22 14.10
N LEU A 110 -6.28 -1.68 15.31
CA LEU A 110 -5.34 -2.43 16.17
C LEU A 110 -4.95 -3.76 15.53
N GLU A 111 -5.90 -4.45 14.90
CA GLU A 111 -5.59 -5.70 14.20
C GLU A 111 -4.59 -5.48 13.07
N VAL A 112 -4.75 -4.40 12.30
CA VAL A 112 -3.83 -4.08 11.22
C VAL A 112 -2.46 -3.68 11.78
N LEU A 113 -2.42 -2.89 12.86
CA LEU A 113 -1.16 -2.55 13.52
C LEU A 113 -0.42 -3.79 14.00
N LYS A 114 -1.16 -4.77 14.53
CA LYS A 114 -0.58 -6.04 14.94
C LYS A 114 0.10 -6.73 13.76
N GLU A 115 -0.57 -6.79 12.61
CA GLU A 115 0.03 -7.38 11.40
C GLU A 115 1.26 -6.62 10.94
N VAL A 116 1.22 -5.29 11.01
CA VAL A 116 2.38 -4.46 10.66
C VAL A 116 3.57 -4.79 11.58
N VAL A 117 3.32 -4.91 12.88
CA VAL A 117 4.38 -5.29 13.84
C VAL A 117 4.94 -6.66 13.50
N GLU A 118 4.08 -7.65 13.21
CA GLU A 118 4.51 -9.00 12.84
C GLU A 118 5.42 -8.97 11.62
N VAL A 119 5.06 -8.21 10.60
CA VAL A 119 5.86 -8.08 9.37
C VAL A 119 7.21 -7.43 9.67
N LEU A 120 7.23 -6.39 10.48
CA LEU A 120 8.47 -5.69 10.83
C LEU A 120 9.41 -6.60 11.60
N LEU A 121 8.88 -7.44 12.49
CA LEU A 121 9.69 -8.42 13.22
C LEU A 121 10.22 -9.51 12.28
N GLU A 122 9.39 -10.01 11.38
CA GLU A 122 9.78 -11.02 10.40
C GLU A 122 10.91 -10.53 9.47
N THR A 123 10.86 -9.24 9.14
CA THR A 123 11.85 -8.66 8.22
C THR A 123 13.08 -8.09 8.95
N GLY A 124 13.16 -8.28 10.27
CA GLY A 124 14.29 -7.82 11.08
C GLY A 124 14.33 -6.33 11.35
N GLN A 125 13.23 -5.64 11.15
CA GLN A 125 13.15 -4.20 11.37
C GLN A 125 12.68 -3.90 12.80
N PHE A 126 13.52 -4.27 13.78
CA PHE A 126 13.15 -4.24 15.19
C PHE A 126 12.90 -2.84 15.72
N ASP A 127 13.66 -1.84 15.27
CA ASP A 127 13.43 -0.45 15.71
C ASP A 127 12.09 0.06 15.24
N LEU A 128 11.73 -0.27 14.01
CA LEU A 128 10.42 0.13 13.45
C LEU A 128 9.29 -0.62 14.12
N ALA A 129 9.50 -1.90 14.44
CA ALA A 129 8.51 -2.69 15.18
C ALA A 129 8.24 -2.07 16.56
N ASN A 130 9.29 -1.60 17.23
CA ASN A 130 9.15 -0.94 18.52
C ASN A 130 8.34 0.35 18.40
N GLN A 131 8.57 1.13 17.35
CA GLN A 131 7.77 2.34 17.09
C GLN A 131 6.30 2.01 16.85
N ALA A 132 6.03 0.96 16.07
CA ALA A 132 4.68 0.50 15.78
C ALA A 132 3.98 0.04 17.07
N PHE A 133 4.70 -0.69 17.91
CA PHE A 133 4.17 -1.13 19.20
C PHE A 133 3.78 0.05 20.09
N LYS A 134 4.64 1.07 20.17
CA LYS A 134 4.34 2.25 20.97
C LYS A 134 3.08 2.96 20.48
N LEU A 135 2.89 3.04 19.17
CA LEU A 135 1.69 3.62 18.59
C LEU A 135 0.45 2.79 18.91
N ALA A 136 0.55 1.48 18.85
CA ALA A 136 -0.55 0.59 19.19
C ALA A 136 -0.99 0.77 20.64
N VAL A 137 -0.04 0.92 21.55
CA VAL A 137 -0.33 1.17 22.97
C VAL A 137 -1.06 2.50 23.16
N GLN A 138 -0.67 3.53 22.42
CA GLN A 138 -1.33 4.84 22.50
C GLN A 138 -2.78 4.79 22.01
N VAL A 139 -3.07 3.93 21.05
CA VAL A 139 -4.43 3.77 20.51
C VAL A 139 -5.31 3.00 21.48
N ALA A 140 -4.75 2.02 22.16
CA ALA A 140 -5.49 1.24 23.14
C ALA A 140 -5.81 2.06 24.38
#